data_e15ac3468c7a678b351e9cbc376a74e2
#
_entry.id   e15ac3468c7a678b351e9cbc376a74e2
#
_cell.length_a   1.000
_cell.length_b   1.000
_cell.length_c   1.000
_cell.angle_alpha   90.00
_cell.angle_beta   90.00
_cell.angle_gamma   90.00
#
_symmetry.space_group_name_H-M   'P 1'
#
loop_
_entity.id
_entity.type
_entity.pdbx_description
1 polymer ?
#
loop_
_entity_poly.entity_id
_entity_poly.type
_entity_poly.pdbx_seq_one_letter_code
_entity_poly.pdbx_strand_id
1 'polypeptide(L)'
;MHLADLMEKSEGGQFLILSHLQQHSPSSLSEVMAETDFSKATLNKYLTLINDKAKENQLALSIELEDENLRLLVGSDTKGRDIRRAFLDNSIKYQLLIYLLYQGQFQAQQLAQELLISEATLGRHISGLNKLLAEFQFSIQNGRLKGPEHKIRYFYFGLLRKVWASADWKQELAKKERQTEIETLEELCGAQLSQGQRLDFVLWSHITQQRLKINACQFQEIEQKMKGYTDNIFYQRLFRRVNQLFSGKHIALSHEDGEMLVLFAFLVTHRILPLHTMEYILGFGGEIGNLTTQLIQEMKMQKLLGDYIEGPVTYELSQICGQVYLFTGYLLQDKYKYQLETHNPYVFSSHDYREVADTIFSKLPIFCQGTALDKKIKWEWLQLMDYIAENSGRQIKIGLDLTVGYLGYTRMTEVLKRYLEYNRFITIEAFDPASDYDLIVTNNPISLTQRIPVYYLKYDLDMIDLANIRHMIYQEEG
;
A
#
# COMPACT_ATOMS: atom_id res chain seq x y z
N MET A 1 -13.79 1.98 4.12
CA MET A 1 -13.82 2.45 5.52
C MET A 1 -12.54 3.23 5.81
N HIS A 2 -12.62 4.37 6.50
CA HIS A 2 -11.44 5.12 6.97
C HIS A 2 -11.09 4.77 8.41
N LEU A 3 -9.81 4.87 8.78
CA LEU A 3 -9.38 4.63 10.16
C LEU A 3 -10.06 5.61 11.15
N ALA A 4 -10.27 6.86 10.73
CA ALA A 4 -10.97 7.88 11.50
C ALA A 4 -12.44 7.51 11.83
N ASP A 5 -13.08 6.63 11.05
CA ASP A 5 -14.46 6.17 11.31
C ASP A 5 -14.55 5.32 12.59
N LEU A 6 -13.41 4.76 13.02
CA LEU A 6 -13.29 4.03 14.29
C LEU A 6 -13.10 4.97 15.48
N MET A 7 -12.75 6.22 15.28
CA MET A 7 -12.54 7.22 16.33
C MET A 7 -13.87 7.80 16.80
N GLU A 8 -13.87 8.41 17.97
CA GLU A 8 -14.98 9.26 18.39
C GLU A 8 -14.97 10.56 17.59
N LYS A 9 -16.10 11.28 17.55
CA LYS A 9 -16.26 12.45 16.67
C LYS A 9 -15.19 13.53 16.89
N SER A 10 -14.81 13.76 18.14
CA SER A 10 -13.78 14.75 18.50
C SER A 10 -12.40 14.33 17.99
N GLU A 11 -12.01 13.08 18.29
CA GLU A 11 -10.71 12.51 17.88
C GLU A 11 -10.61 12.38 16.37
N GLY A 12 -11.68 11.99 15.70
CA GLY A 12 -11.73 11.95 14.23
C GLY A 12 -11.50 13.31 13.60
N GLY A 13 -12.09 14.38 14.18
CA GLY A 13 -11.83 15.77 13.73
C GLY A 13 -10.38 16.20 13.96
N GLN A 14 -9.81 15.90 15.13
CA GLN A 14 -8.40 16.17 15.43
C GLN A 14 -7.48 15.40 14.47
N PHE A 15 -7.77 14.13 14.22
CA PHE A 15 -6.99 13.30 13.31
C PHE A 15 -7.07 13.78 11.86
N LEU A 16 -8.19 14.35 11.43
CA LEU A 16 -8.33 14.96 10.10
C LEU A 16 -7.38 16.16 9.94
N ILE A 17 -7.28 17.03 10.95
CA ILE A 17 -6.33 18.15 10.98
C ILE A 17 -4.89 17.65 10.87
N LEU A 18 -4.53 16.63 11.66
CA LEU A 18 -3.19 16.03 11.62
C LEU A 18 -2.87 15.44 10.25
N SER A 19 -3.82 14.73 9.65
CA SER A 19 -3.65 14.13 8.32
C SER A 19 -3.43 15.19 7.24
N HIS A 20 -4.13 16.32 7.32
CA HIS A 20 -3.91 17.44 6.42
C HIS A 20 -2.50 18.03 6.61
N LEU A 21 -2.12 18.35 7.85
CA LEU A 21 -0.81 18.96 8.14
C LEU A 21 0.37 18.00 7.87
N GLN A 22 0.18 16.70 7.91
CA GLN A 22 1.23 15.74 7.51
C GLN A 22 1.59 15.84 6.04
N GLN A 23 0.69 16.35 5.20
CA GLN A 23 0.90 16.48 3.75
C GLN A 23 1.19 17.92 3.33
N HIS A 24 0.64 18.90 4.05
CA HIS A 24 0.62 20.31 3.66
C HIS A 24 1.11 21.23 4.79
N SER A 25 2.17 20.85 5.50
CA SER A 25 2.76 21.71 6.53
C SER A 25 3.97 22.50 5.96
N PRO A 26 4.04 23.83 6.15
CA PRO A 26 3.03 24.69 6.79
C PRO A 26 1.78 24.91 5.92
N SER A 27 0.61 25.10 6.58
CA SER A 27 -0.67 25.40 5.91
C SER A 27 -1.40 26.52 6.64
N SER A 28 -2.07 27.38 5.90
CA SER A 28 -2.81 28.49 6.51
C SER A 28 -4.05 28.00 7.27
N LEU A 29 -4.48 28.76 8.28
CA LEU A 29 -5.73 28.48 9.00
C LEU A 29 -6.93 28.38 8.04
N SER A 30 -6.97 29.26 7.02
CA SER A 30 -8.04 29.27 6.01
C SER A 30 -8.07 28.00 5.17
N GLU A 31 -6.94 27.47 4.76
CA GLU A 31 -6.82 26.19 4.02
C GLU A 31 -7.31 25.02 4.87
N VAL A 32 -6.84 24.93 6.13
CA VAL A 32 -7.27 23.85 7.03
C VAL A 32 -8.77 23.95 7.33
N MET A 33 -9.32 25.17 7.51
CA MET A 33 -10.76 25.37 7.70
C MET A 33 -11.56 24.96 6.48
N ALA A 34 -11.12 25.32 5.27
CA ALA A 34 -11.78 24.96 4.02
C ALA A 34 -11.79 23.43 3.80
N GLU A 35 -10.68 22.76 4.09
CA GLU A 35 -10.56 21.30 3.91
C GLU A 35 -11.34 20.51 4.96
N THR A 36 -11.39 21.00 6.20
CA THR A 36 -12.01 20.27 7.33
C THR A 36 -13.45 20.67 7.58
N ASP A 37 -13.93 21.77 7.00
CA ASP A 37 -15.24 22.39 7.27
C ASP A 37 -15.43 22.76 8.75
N PHE A 38 -14.33 23.11 9.44
CA PHE A 38 -14.37 23.54 10.85
C PHE A 38 -14.38 25.06 10.99
N SER A 39 -15.15 25.56 11.96
CA SER A 39 -15.03 26.96 12.39
C SER A 39 -13.69 27.23 13.04
N LYS A 40 -13.21 28.50 13.00
CA LYS A 40 -11.96 28.91 13.67
C LYS A 40 -11.96 28.55 15.17
N ALA A 41 -13.09 28.65 15.86
CA ALA A 41 -13.22 28.26 17.25
C ALA A 41 -13.04 26.75 17.46
N THR A 42 -13.63 25.93 16.60
CA THR A 42 -13.47 24.46 16.63
C THR A 42 -12.03 24.06 16.32
N LEU A 43 -11.43 24.69 15.31
CA LEU A 43 -10.04 24.44 14.92
C LEU A 43 -9.09 24.72 16.09
N ASN A 44 -9.16 25.92 16.69
CA ASN A 44 -8.32 26.28 17.83
C ASN A 44 -8.50 25.33 19.01
N LYS A 45 -9.74 24.93 19.31
CA LYS A 45 -10.00 23.92 20.35
C LYS A 45 -9.30 22.60 20.02
N TYR A 46 -9.38 22.14 18.78
CA TYR A 46 -8.76 20.86 18.38
C TYR A 46 -7.24 20.93 18.36
N LEU A 47 -6.63 22.07 17.98
CA LEU A 47 -5.19 22.27 18.08
C LEU A 47 -4.68 22.12 19.51
N THR A 48 -5.38 22.71 20.47
CA THR A 48 -5.05 22.55 21.90
C THR A 48 -5.16 21.07 22.31
N LEU A 49 -6.27 20.41 21.98
CA LEU A 49 -6.48 19.01 22.34
C LEU A 49 -5.45 18.05 21.69
N ILE A 50 -5.00 18.33 20.47
CA ILE A 50 -3.94 17.55 19.79
C ILE A 50 -2.63 17.68 20.57
N ASN A 51 -2.24 18.92 20.93
CA ASN A 51 -1.00 19.16 21.66
C ASN A 51 -1.04 18.55 23.08
N ASP A 52 -2.19 18.62 23.76
CA ASP A 52 -2.37 18.00 25.08
C ASP A 52 -2.30 16.48 24.98
N LYS A 53 -2.99 15.87 24.01
CA LYS A 53 -2.95 14.42 23.76
C LYS A 53 -1.53 13.94 23.41
N ALA A 54 -0.78 14.73 22.65
CA ALA A 54 0.63 14.43 22.36
C ALA A 54 1.47 14.37 23.63
N LYS A 55 1.30 15.34 24.54
CA LYS A 55 2.00 15.36 25.85
C LYS A 55 1.61 14.18 26.74
N GLU A 56 0.30 13.90 26.85
CA GLU A 56 -0.21 12.77 27.65
C GLU A 56 0.36 11.43 27.19
N ASN A 57 0.53 11.24 25.86
CA ASN A 57 1.05 10.00 25.28
C ASN A 57 2.57 10.04 25.04
N GLN A 58 3.28 11.06 25.56
CA GLN A 58 4.73 11.20 25.40
C GLN A 58 5.19 11.18 23.93
N LEU A 59 4.38 11.73 23.03
CA LEU A 59 4.72 11.87 21.63
C LEU A 59 5.48 13.18 21.41
N ALA A 60 6.62 13.13 20.72
CA ALA A 60 7.33 14.31 20.28
C ALA A 60 6.60 14.90 19.05
N LEU A 61 5.43 15.48 19.30
CA LEU A 61 4.55 16.09 18.32
C LEU A 61 3.98 17.37 18.87
N SER A 62 4.02 18.46 18.08
CA SER A 62 3.33 19.71 18.37
C SER A 62 2.82 20.38 17.09
N ILE A 63 1.77 21.15 17.23
CA ILE A 63 1.30 22.06 16.18
C ILE A 63 1.49 23.48 16.72
N GLU A 64 2.24 24.28 15.96
CA GLU A 64 2.52 25.68 16.26
C GLU A 64 1.75 26.58 15.31
N LEU A 65 1.26 27.70 15.81
CA LEU A 65 0.57 28.73 15.03
C LEU A 65 1.46 29.97 14.98
N GLU A 66 2.01 30.28 13.79
CA GLU A 66 2.81 31.46 13.53
C GLU A 66 2.22 32.22 12.33
N ASP A 67 1.92 33.50 12.49
CA ASP A 67 1.41 34.37 11.43
C ASP A 67 0.25 33.75 10.60
N GLU A 68 -0.76 33.18 11.31
CA GLU A 68 -1.90 32.45 10.71
C GLU A 68 -1.54 31.16 9.95
N ASN A 69 -0.30 30.70 10.01
CA ASN A 69 0.13 29.43 9.46
C ASN A 69 0.31 28.39 10.57
N LEU A 70 -0.20 27.19 10.31
CA LEU A 70 -0.04 26.02 11.17
C LEU A 70 1.16 25.22 10.70
N ARG A 71 2.08 24.97 11.60
CA ARG A 71 3.26 24.12 11.37
C ARG A 71 3.19 22.89 12.25
N LEU A 72 3.23 21.72 11.63
CA LEU A 72 3.34 20.44 12.33
C LEU A 72 4.82 20.11 12.55
N LEU A 73 5.19 19.93 13.81
CA LEU A 73 6.51 19.46 14.23
C LEU A 73 6.38 18.03 14.73
N VAL A 74 7.18 17.11 14.20
CA VAL A 74 7.21 15.71 14.60
C VAL A 74 8.66 15.30 14.84
N GLY A 75 8.97 14.87 16.05
CA GLY A 75 10.30 14.37 16.39
C GLY A 75 10.61 13.04 15.69
N SER A 76 11.88 12.79 15.42
CA SER A 76 12.38 11.60 14.70
C SER A 76 11.97 10.27 15.33
N ASP A 77 11.75 10.24 16.63
CA ASP A 77 11.39 9.03 17.38
C ASP A 77 9.89 8.76 17.38
N THR A 78 9.05 9.75 17.04
CA THR A 78 7.59 9.61 16.95
C THR A 78 7.18 9.02 15.62
N LYS A 79 6.59 7.83 15.64
CA LYS A 79 6.14 7.13 14.44
C LYS A 79 4.65 7.37 14.21
N GLY A 80 4.24 7.46 12.95
CA GLY A 80 2.82 7.65 12.60
C GLY A 80 1.87 6.63 13.22
N ARG A 81 2.34 5.39 13.48
CA ARG A 81 1.56 4.36 14.17
C ARG A 81 1.26 4.71 15.63
N ASP A 82 2.22 5.31 16.34
CA ASP A 82 2.08 5.69 17.75
C ASP A 82 1.09 6.86 17.86
N ILE A 83 1.13 7.79 16.91
CA ILE A 83 0.13 8.88 16.82
C ILE A 83 -1.27 8.27 16.61
N ARG A 84 -1.46 7.39 15.62
CA ARG A 84 -2.76 6.77 15.35
C ARG A 84 -3.29 6.00 16.55
N ARG A 85 -2.42 5.28 17.26
CA ARG A 85 -2.77 4.53 18.46
C ARG A 85 -3.31 5.46 19.54
N ALA A 86 -2.64 6.57 19.81
CA ALA A 86 -3.06 7.55 20.83
C ALA A 86 -4.47 8.13 20.57
N PHE A 87 -4.88 8.25 19.30
CA PHE A 87 -6.23 8.71 18.95
C PHE A 87 -7.29 7.61 18.98
N LEU A 88 -6.90 6.34 18.89
CA LEU A 88 -7.81 5.21 18.88
C LEU A 88 -8.05 4.57 20.25
N ASP A 89 -7.06 4.59 21.14
CA ASP A 89 -7.11 3.84 22.41
C ASP A 89 -8.33 4.17 23.28
N ASN A 90 -8.81 5.41 23.22
CA ASN A 90 -10.01 5.83 23.97
C ASN A 90 -11.32 5.62 23.18
N SER A 91 -11.27 5.14 21.96
CA SER A 91 -12.47 4.89 21.16
C SER A 91 -13.17 3.59 21.56
N ILE A 92 -14.45 3.69 21.89
CA ILE A 92 -15.30 2.53 22.21
C ILE A 92 -15.32 1.50 21.07
N LYS A 93 -15.41 1.95 19.82
CA LYS A 93 -15.42 1.06 18.65
C LYS A 93 -14.10 0.29 18.52
N TYR A 94 -12.97 0.96 18.73
CA TYR A 94 -11.66 0.32 18.67
C TYR A 94 -11.48 -0.65 19.83
N GLN A 95 -11.79 -0.25 21.05
CA GLN A 95 -11.73 -1.11 22.24
C GLN A 95 -12.58 -2.36 22.08
N LEU A 96 -13.79 -2.24 21.51
CA LEU A 96 -14.69 -3.36 21.20
C LEU A 96 -14.07 -4.33 20.20
N LEU A 97 -13.44 -3.84 19.14
CA LEU A 97 -12.74 -4.69 18.15
C LEU A 97 -11.56 -5.42 18.79
N ILE A 98 -10.74 -4.72 19.58
CA ILE A 98 -9.61 -5.32 20.28
C ILE A 98 -10.08 -6.36 21.30
N TYR A 99 -11.14 -6.06 22.05
CA TYR A 99 -11.74 -7.02 22.99
C TYR A 99 -12.18 -8.31 22.25
N LEU A 100 -12.87 -8.16 21.12
CA LEU A 100 -13.33 -9.31 20.31
C LEU A 100 -12.18 -10.12 19.69
N LEU A 101 -11.05 -9.49 19.37
CA LEU A 101 -9.88 -10.20 18.88
C LEU A 101 -9.29 -11.12 19.96
N TYR A 102 -9.18 -10.61 21.20
CA TYR A 102 -8.49 -11.33 22.29
C TYR A 102 -9.41 -12.23 23.11
N GLN A 103 -10.67 -11.85 23.32
CA GLN A 103 -11.65 -12.59 24.15
C GLN A 103 -12.64 -13.40 23.31
N GLY A 104 -12.80 -13.08 22.03
CA GLY A 104 -13.67 -13.78 21.09
C GLY A 104 -15.16 -13.47 21.24
N GLN A 105 -15.63 -13.18 22.45
CA GLN A 105 -17.03 -12.89 22.75
C GLN A 105 -17.19 -12.00 23.97
N PHE A 106 -18.31 -11.32 24.07
CA PHE A 106 -18.70 -10.56 25.26
C PHE A 106 -20.17 -10.72 25.62
N GLN A 107 -20.50 -10.46 26.88
CA GLN A 107 -21.85 -10.20 27.34
C GLN A 107 -22.06 -8.69 27.42
N ALA A 108 -23.21 -8.20 26.88
CA ALA A 108 -23.42 -6.75 26.73
C ALA A 108 -23.38 -6.00 28.07
N GLN A 109 -24.00 -6.54 29.11
CA GLN A 109 -24.00 -5.94 30.43
C GLN A 109 -22.60 -5.83 31.03
N GLN A 110 -21.82 -6.92 30.96
CA GLN A 110 -20.45 -6.93 31.51
C GLN A 110 -19.55 -5.96 30.76
N LEU A 111 -19.55 -6.00 29.42
CA LEU A 111 -18.69 -5.11 28.62
C LEU A 111 -19.08 -3.64 28.78
N ALA A 112 -20.37 -3.32 28.90
CA ALA A 112 -20.84 -1.97 29.17
C ALA A 112 -20.30 -1.43 30.51
N GLN A 113 -20.26 -2.28 31.55
CA GLN A 113 -19.68 -1.95 32.85
C GLN A 113 -18.16 -1.74 32.75
N GLU A 114 -17.43 -2.62 32.08
CA GLU A 114 -15.98 -2.51 31.87
C GLU A 114 -15.61 -1.22 31.09
N LEU A 115 -16.43 -0.82 30.11
CA LEU A 115 -16.24 0.39 29.33
C LEU A 115 -16.85 1.66 29.97
N LEU A 116 -17.45 1.53 31.15
CA LEU A 116 -18.09 2.63 31.90
C LEU A 116 -19.17 3.37 31.09
N ILE A 117 -19.96 2.63 30.30
CA ILE A 117 -21.06 3.15 29.48
C ILE A 117 -22.36 2.39 29.73
N SER A 118 -23.50 2.92 29.28
CA SER A 118 -24.76 2.20 29.32
C SER A 118 -24.83 1.12 28.22
N GLU A 119 -25.60 0.06 28.43
CA GLU A 119 -25.88 -0.96 27.41
C GLU A 119 -26.51 -0.34 26.14
N ALA A 120 -27.38 0.65 26.30
CA ALA A 120 -27.95 1.38 25.16
C ALA A 120 -26.89 2.13 24.35
N THR A 121 -25.85 2.69 25.01
CA THR A 121 -24.71 3.32 24.35
C THR A 121 -23.86 2.29 23.64
N LEU A 122 -23.54 1.15 24.29
CA LEU A 122 -22.85 0.04 23.67
C LEU A 122 -23.57 -0.45 22.41
N GLY A 123 -24.91 -0.63 22.48
CA GLY A 123 -25.73 -1.02 21.33
C GLY A 123 -25.63 -0.06 20.15
N ARG A 124 -25.57 1.26 20.42
CA ARG A 124 -25.36 2.27 19.37
C ARG A 124 -23.98 2.17 18.72
N HIS A 125 -22.92 1.96 19.51
CA HIS A 125 -21.57 1.75 18.97
C HIS A 125 -21.48 0.47 18.15
N ILE A 126 -22.08 -0.65 18.60
CA ILE A 126 -22.15 -1.90 17.83
C ILE A 126 -22.90 -1.70 16.51
N SER A 127 -24.05 -1.02 16.53
CA SER A 127 -24.82 -0.73 15.31
C SER A 127 -24.01 0.12 14.32
N GLY A 128 -23.34 1.18 14.82
CA GLY A 128 -22.45 2.01 13.99
C GLY A 128 -21.27 1.24 13.42
N LEU A 129 -20.66 0.39 14.26
CA LEU A 129 -19.53 -0.45 13.84
C LEU A 129 -19.96 -1.49 12.80
N ASN A 130 -21.13 -2.12 12.95
CA ASN A 130 -21.65 -3.08 11.98
C ASN A 130 -21.87 -2.48 10.60
N LYS A 131 -22.25 -1.18 10.50
CA LYS A 131 -22.32 -0.48 9.21
C LYS A 131 -20.97 -0.36 8.53
N LEU A 132 -19.91 -0.15 9.31
CA LEU A 132 -18.54 -0.07 8.80
C LEU A 132 -18.00 -1.45 8.41
N LEU A 133 -18.25 -2.47 9.23
CA LEU A 133 -17.78 -3.84 9.02
C LEU A 133 -18.51 -4.54 7.86
N ALA A 134 -19.69 -4.07 7.48
CA ALA A 134 -20.42 -4.58 6.31
C ALA A 134 -19.59 -4.51 5.02
N GLU A 135 -18.72 -3.50 4.87
CA GLU A 135 -17.77 -3.40 3.75
C GLU A 135 -16.85 -4.64 3.66
N PHE A 136 -16.53 -5.25 4.80
CA PHE A 136 -15.70 -6.45 4.91
C PHE A 136 -16.53 -7.74 4.98
N GLN A 137 -17.86 -7.65 4.82
CA GLN A 137 -18.79 -8.78 4.83
C GLN A 137 -18.81 -9.60 6.13
N PHE A 138 -18.60 -8.93 7.26
CA PHE A 138 -18.81 -9.53 8.58
C PHE A 138 -19.45 -8.52 9.54
N SER A 139 -19.95 -8.99 10.68
CA SER A 139 -20.65 -8.16 11.67
C SER A 139 -20.48 -8.71 13.08
N ILE A 140 -20.83 -7.90 14.08
CA ILE A 140 -20.96 -8.30 15.47
C ILE A 140 -22.41 -8.72 15.72
N GLN A 141 -22.62 -9.99 16.10
CA GLN A 141 -23.92 -10.56 16.41
C GLN A 141 -23.83 -11.38 17.70
N ASN A 142 -24.71 -11.11 18.65
CA ASN A 142 -24.74 -11.80 19.93
C ASN A 142 -23.39 -11.82 20.65
N GLY A 143 -22.68 -10.66 20.63
CA GLY A 143 -21.39 -10.50 21.27
C GLY A 143 -20.22 -11.22 20.59
N ARG A 144 -20.34 -11.66 19.34
CA ARG A 144 -19.30 -12.36 18.57
C ARG A 144 -19.18 -11.81 17.16
N LEU A 145 -18.00 -11.94 16.55
CA LEU A 145 -17.83 -11.71 15.12
C LEU A 145 -18.43 -12.86 14.32
N LYS A 146 -19.24 -12.53 13.33
CA LYS A 146 -19.86 -13.47 12.39
C LYS A 146 -19.57 -13.06 10.96
N GLY A 147 -19.01 -13.99 10.19
CA GLY A 147 -18.63 -13.82 8.79
C GLY A 147 -17.47 -14.73 8.43
N PRO A 148 -17.02 -14.68 7.14
CA PRO A 148 -15.90 -15.50 6.67
C PRO A 148 -14.61 -15.19 7.42
N GLU A 149 -13.96 -16.23 7.94
CA GLU A 149 -12.80 -16.08 8.82
C GLU A 149 -11.62 -15.36 8.14
N HIS A 150 -11.34 -15.64 6.86
CA HIS A 150 -10.28 -14.98 6.11
C HIS A 150 -10.50 -13.46 5.99
N LYS A 151 -11.75 -12.98 5.88
CA LYS A 151 -12.10 -11.55 5.82
C LYS A 151 -11.98 -10.88 7.19
N ILE A 152 -12.34 -11.59 8.26
CA ILE A 152 -12.14 -11.10 9.63
C ILE A 152 -10.64 -10.92 9.91
N ARG A 153 -9.80 -11.91 9.59
CA ARG A 153 -8.34 -11.81 9.79
C ARG A 153 -7.72 -10.74 8.89
N TYR A 154 -8.16 -10.62 7.65
CA TYR A 154 -7.74 -9.56 6.74
C TYR A 154 -8.04 -8.16 7.30
N PHE A 155 -9.23 -7.95 7.86
CA PHE A 155 -9.57 -6.70 8.53
C PHE A 155 -8.63 -6.41 9.70
N TYR A 156 -8.41 -7.38 10.61
CA TYR A 156 -7.51 -7.20 11.74
C TYR A 156 -6.06 -6.98 11.30
N PHE A 157 -5.62 -7.65 10.25
CA PHE A 157 -4.31 -7.41 9.67
C PHE A 157 -4.18 -5.95 9.21
N GLY A 158 -5.14 -5.45 8.45
CA GLY A 158 -5.18 -4.06 8.02
C GLY A 158 -5.23 -3.05 9.18
N LEU A 159 -5.97 -3.35 10.25
CA LEU A 159 -6.07 -2.52 11.43
C LEU A 159 -4.78 -2.51 12.23
N LEU A 160 -4.30 -3.67 12.68
CA LEU A 160 -3.14 -3.77 13.56
C LEU A 160 -1.84 -3.31 12.86
N ARG A 161 -1.69 -3.56 11.56
CA ARG A 161 -0.54 -3.07 10.80
C ARG A 161 -0.40 -1.54 10.86
N LYS A 162 -1.51 -0.82 11.05
CA LYS A 162 -1.55 0.65 11.13
C LYS A 162 -1.38 1.20 12.55
N VAL A 163 -1.77 0.41 13.57
CA VAL A 163 -1.88 0.92 14.95
C VAL A 163 -0.99 0.20 15.96
N TRP A 164 -0.39 -0.95 15.63
CA TRP A 164 0.53 -1.62 16.55
C TRP A 164 1.72 -0.71 16.85
N ALA A 165 1.90 -0.42 18.14
CA ALA A 165 3.01 0.39 18.61
C ALA A 165 4.35 -0.35 18.45
N SER A 166 5.44 0.39 18.52
CA SER A 166 6.79 -0.21 18.41
C SER A 166 7.08 -1.23 19.51
N ALA A 167 6.46 -1.10 20.68
CA ALA A 167 6.57 -2.04 21.78
C ALA A 167 5.90 -3.38 21.45
N ASP A 168 4.68 -3.36 20.85
CA ASP A 168 3.95 -4.57 20.45
C ASP A 168 4.76 -5.39 19.45
N TRP A 169 5.36 -4.72 18.46
CA TRP A 169 6.24 -5.35 17.46
C TRP A 169 7.46 -6.00 18.10
N LYS A 170 8.15 -5.29 19.03
CA LYS A 170 9.33 -5.82 19.73
C LYS A 170 8.98 -7.05 20.53
N GLN A 171 7.87 -7.01 21.26
CA GLN A 171 7.40 -8.12 22.08
C GLN A 171 7.08 -9.36 21.24
N GLU A 172 6.38 -9.18 20.10
CA GLU A 172 5.98 -10.29 19.26
C GLU A 172 7.17 -10.93 18.53
N LEU A 173 8.07 -10.09 18.00
CA LEU A 173 9.29 -10.55 17.33
C LEU A 173 10.27 -11.29 18.26
N ALA A 174 10.26 -10.99 19.56
CA ALA A 174 11.11 -11.65 20.54
C ALA A 174 10.67 -13.09 20.86
N LYS A 175 9.47 -13.49 20.45
CA LYS A 175 8.97 -14.85 20.72
C LYS A 175 9.70 -15.87 19.86
N LYS A 176 10.25 -16.92 20.51
CA LYS A 176 10.95 -18.01 19.82
C LYS A 176 10.07 -18.72 18.78
N GLU A 177 8.78 -18.83 19.06
CA GLU A 177 7.80 -19.43 18.15
C GLU A 177 7.73 -18.66 16.81
N ARG A 178 7.82 -17.33 16.83
CA ARG A 178 7.79 -16.51 15.61
C ARG A 178 9.05 -16.71 14.76
N GLN A 179 10.20 -16.88 15.42
CA GLN A 179 11.44 -17.18 14.70
C GLN A 179 11.33 -18.53 13.98
N THR A 180 10.85 -19.56 14.68
CA THR A 180 10.63 -20.89 14.08
C THR A 180 9.62 -20.87 12.93
N GLU A 181 8.52 -20.11 13.05
CA GLU A 181 7.52 -19.93 11.97
C GLU A 181 8.13 -19.25 10.74
N ILE A 182 8.96 -18.21 10.93
CA ILE A 182 9.69 -17.52 9.85
C ILE A 182 10.66 -18.47 9.17
N GLU A 183 11.54 -19.15 9.94
CA GLU A 183 12.52 -20.09 9.43
C GLU A 183 11.85 -21.20 8.60
N THR A 184 10.74 -21.74 9.09
CA THR A 184 9.96 -22.75 8.36
C THR A 184 9.44 -22.25 7.03
N LEU A 185 8.93 -21.01 6.97
CA LEU A 185 8.44 -20.43 5.72
C LEU A 185 9.60 -20.15 4.75
N GLU A 186 10.73 -19.64 5.24
CA GLU A 186 11.93 -19.39 4.45
C GLU A 186 12.50 -20.69 3.85
N GLU A 187 12.54 -21.78 4.62
CA GLU A 187 12.91 -23.11 4.12
C GLU A 187 11.95 -23.60 3.02
N LEU A 188 10.64 -23.43 3.20
CA LEU A 188 9.64 -23.82 2.21
C LEU A 188 9.77 -23.04 0.90
N CYS A 189 10.07 -21.75 0.99
CA CYS A 189 10.25 -20.87 -0.14
C CYS A 189 11.63 -21.00 -0.80
N GLY A 190 12.62 -21.56 -0.10
CA GLY A 190 14.02 -21.59 -0.54
C GLY A 190 14.66 -20.20 -0.63
N ALA A 191 14.11 -19.20 0.07
CA ALA A 191 14.58 -17.83 0.07
C ALA A 191 14.31 -17.14 1.41
N GLN A 192 15.16 -16.19 1.76
CA GLN A 192 14.94 -15.36 2.95
C GLN A 192 13.87 -14.30 2.69
N LEU A 193 13.01 -14.08 3.67
CA LEU A 193 12.04 -13.02 3.66
C LEU A 193 12.70 -11.68 3.99
N SER A 194 12.31 -10.63 3.29
CA SER A 194 12.64 -9.25 3.66
C SER A 194 12.09 -8.90 5.05
N GLN A 195 12.64 -7.87 5.68
CA GLN A 195 12.16 -7.44 7.00
C GLN A 195 10.65 -7.08 6.98
N GLY A 196 10.17 -6.45 5.90
CA GLY A 196 8.75 -6.13 5.75
C GLY A 196 7.87 -7.39 5.69
N GLN A 197 8.28 -8.39 4.90
CA GLN A 197 7.58 -9.68 4.80
C GLN A 197 7.56 -10.43 6.14
N ARG A 198 8.68 -10.44 6.86
CA ARG A 198 8.74 -11.04 8.21
C ARG A 198 7.78 -10.36 9.19
N LEU A 199 7.73 -9.01 9.18
CA LEU A 199 6.77 -8.27 10.02
C LEU A 199 5.32 -8.60 9.66
N ASP A 200 4.97 -8.57 8.39
CA ASP A 200 3.61 -8.88 7.94
C ASP A 200 3.21 -10.33 8.28
N PHE A 201 4.13 -11.28 8.11
CA PHE A 201 3.91 -12.68 8.47
C PHE A 201 3.74 -12.86 9.98
N VAL A 202 4.58 -12.23 10.80
CA VAL A 202 4.47 -12.26 12.28
C VAL A 202 3.14 -11.68 12.75
N LEU A 203 2.70 -10.57 12.17
CA LEU A 203 1.40 -9.98 12.50
C LEU A 203 0.24 -10.92 12.15
N TRP A 204 0.30 -11.54 10.96
CA TRP A 204 -0.71 -12.53 10.57
C TRP A 204 -0.73 -13.73 11.50
N SER A 205 0.44 -14.25 11.87
CA SER A 205 0.57 -15.34 12.82
C SER A 205 0.02 -14.99 14.19
N HIS A 206 0.25 -13.75 14.66
CA HIS A 206 -0.34 -13.25 15.91
C HIS A 206 -1.87 -13.27 15.85
N ILE A 207 -2.46 -12.69 14.82
CA ILE A 207 -3.91 -12.66 14.62
C ILE A 207 -4.48 -14.09 14.57
N THR A 208 -3.83 -14.96 13.79
CA THR A 208 -4.21 -16.37 13.69
C THR A 208 -4.21 -17.04 15.06
N GLN A 209 -3.19 -16.84 15.88
CA GLN A 209 -3.07 -17.41 17.22
C GLN A 209 -4.19 -16.93 18.15
N GLN A 210 -4.62 -15.66 18.05
CA GLN A 210 -5.76 -15.19 18.84
C GLN A 210 -7.08 -15.80 18.34
N ARG A 211 -7.26 -15.88 17.03
CA ARG A 211 -8.49 -16.43 16.43
C ARG A 211 -8.63 -17.94 16.60
N LEU A 212 -7.54 -18.71 16.65
CA LEU A 212 -7.56 -20.14 16.95
C LEU A 212 -8.17 -20.49 18.31
N LYS A 213 -8.23 -19.56 19.26
CA LYS A 213 -8.88 -19.74 20.55
C LYS A 213 -10.41 -19.72 20.47
N ILE A 214 -10.95 -19.38 19.28
CA ILE A 214 -12.38 -19.14 19.06
C ILE A 214 -12.97 -20.28 18.24
N ASN A 215 -13.88 -21.05 18.82
CA ASN A 215 -14.45 -22.27 18.21
C ASN A 215 -15.56 -22.03 17.16
N ALA A 216 -15.77 -20.81 16.68
CA ALA A 216 -16.89 -20.46 15.79
C ALA A 216 -16.44 -19.79 14.48
N CYS A 217 -15.38 -20.31 13.86
CA CYS A 217 -14.85 -19.80 12.59
C CYS A 217 -15.64 -20.34 11.39
N GLN A 218 -15.82 -19.52 10.35
CA GLN A 218 -16.51 -19.87 9.11
C GLN A 218 -15.51 -19.93 7.96
N PHE A 219 -15.27 -21.14 7.44
CA PHE A 219 -14.29 -21.40 6.39
C PHE A 219 -14.91 -21.73 5.02
N GLN A 220 -16.23 -21.94 4.92
CA GLN A 220 -16.89 -22.45 3.71
C GLN A 220 -16.58 -21.60 2.47
N GLU A 221 -16.52 -20.27 2.60
CA GLU A 221 -16.22 -19.40 1.45
C GLU A 221 -14.79 -19.59 0.95
N ILE A 222 -13.80 -19.63 1.86
CA ILE A 222 -12.41 -19.81 1.49
C ILE A 222 -12.13 -21.20 0.95
N GLU A 223 -12.75 -22.23 1.52
CA GLU A 223 -12.68 -23.61 1.04
C GLU A 223 -13.19 -23.70 -0.40
N GLN A 224 -14.31 -23.07 -0.71
CA GLN A 224 -14.86 -23.04 -2.06
C GLN A 224 -13.94 -22.27 -3.03
N LYS A 225 -13.47 -21.07 -2.64
CA LYS A 225 -12.64 -20.23 -3.50
C LYS A 225 -11.25 -20.82 -3.77
N MET A 226 -10.68 -21.51 -2.78
CA MET A 226 -9.30 -22.02 -2.84
C MET A 226 -9.22 -23.51 -3.16
N LYS A 227 -10.34 -24.18 -3.42
CA LYS A 227 -10.38 -25.62 -3.73
C LYS A 227 -9.42 -26.02 -4.84
N GLY A 228 -9.28 -25.23 -5.90
CA GLY A 228 -8.40 -25.51 -7.01
C GLY A 228 -6.89 -25.48 -6.68
N TYR A 229 -6.51 -24.99 -5.49
CA TYR A 229 -5.12 -24.91 -5.04
C TYR A 229 -4.69 -26.05 -4.12
N THR A 230 -5.60 -26.91 -3.65
CA THR A 230 -5.30 -27.99 -2.70
C THR A 230 -4.36 -29.05 -3.29
N ASP A 231 -4.35 -29.22 -4.62
CA ASP A 231 -3.44 -30.15 -5.33
C ASP A 231 -2.09 -29.52 -5.65
N ASN A 232 -1.89 -28.22 -5.36
CA ASN A 232 -0.62 -27.56 -5.57
C ASN A 232 0.45 -28.10 -4.62
N ILE A 233 1.62 -28.46 -5.15
CA ILE A 233 2.70 -29.07 -4.35
C ILE A 233 3.21 -28.12 -3.27
N PHE A 234 3.27 -26.80 -3.53
CA PHE A 234 3.67 -25.84 -2.51
C PHE A 234 2.65 -25.81 -1.36
N TYR A 235 1.34 -25.77 -1.68
CA TYR A 235 0.28 -25.86 -0.68
C TYR A 235 0.40 -27.13 0.16
N GLN A 236 0.61 -28.30 -0.46
CA GLN A 236 0.75 -29.57 0.24
C GLN A 236 2.00 -29.63 1.16
N ARG A 237 3.13 -29.02 0.72
CA ARG A 237 4.33 -28.89 1.56
C ARG A 237 4.07 -27.96 2.74
N LEU A 238 3.44 -26.82 2.50
CA LEU A 238 3.03 -25.86 3.52
C LEU A 238 2.14 -26.54 4.55
N PHE A 239 1.10 -27.26 4.10
CA PHE A 239 0.17 -27.99 4.96
C PHE A 239 0.90 -28.94 5.90
N ARG A 240 1.78 -29.80 5.37
CA ARG A 240 2.54 -30.76 6.20
C ARG A 240 3.45 -30.08 7.23
N ARG A 241 4.12 -29.02 6.85
CA ARG A 241 5.08 -28.32 7.74
C ARG A 241 4.36 -27.51 8.81
N VAL A 242 3.32 -26.81 8.44
CA VAL A 242 2.57 -25.97 9.38
C VAL A 242 1.77 -26.84 10.36
N ASN A 243 1.20 -27.97 9.95
CA ASN A 243 0.56 -28.90 10.88
C ASN A 243 1.56 -29.45 11.91
N GLN A 244 2.82 -29.66 11.56
CA GLN A 244 3.85 -30.02 12.53
C GLN A 244 4.07 -28.92 13.58
N LEU A 245 4.04 -27.64 13.17
CA LEU A 245 4.19 -26.51 14.09
C LEU A 245 2.96 -26.28 14.98
N PHE A 246 1.78 -26.61 14.46
CA PHE A 246 0.51 -26.43 15.19
C PHE A 246 0.05 -27.71 15.94
N SER A 247 0.68 -28.86 15.74
CA SER A 247 0.29 -30.13 16.38
C SER A 247 0.32 -30.13 17.92
N GLY A 248 0.93 -29.12 18.53
CA GLY A 248 0.85 -28.86 19.97
C GLY A 248 -0.17 -27.80 20.38
N LYS A 249 -0.81 -27.13 19.42
CA LYS A 249 -1.81 -26.08 19.66
C LYS A 249 -3.17 -26.70 19.30
N HIS A 250 -4.13 -26.73 20.23
CA HIS A 250 -5.47 -27.33 20.08
C HIS A 250 -6.25 -26.75 18.89
N ILE A 251 -5.86 -27.11 17.66
CA ILE A 251 -6.72 -26.91 16.49
C ILE A 251 -7.71 -28.08 16.49
N ALA A 252 -9.00 -27.76 16.45
CA ALA A 252 -10.00 -28.79 16.24
C ALA A 252 -9.75 -29.43 14.87
N LEU A 253 -9.55 -30.75 14.80
CA LEU A 253 -9.30 -31.52 13.57
C LEU A 253 -10.27 -31.17 12.41
N SER A 254 -11.47 -30.72 12.75
CA SER A 254 -12.50 -30.27 11.78
C SER A 254 -12.20 -28.94 11.08
N HIS A 255 -11.17 -28.22 11.47
CA HIS A 255 -10.86 -26.88 10.93
C HIS A 255 -9.45 -26.76 10.33
N GLU A 256 -8.66 -27.85 10.32
CA GLU A 256 -7.28 -27.83 9.83
C GLU A 256 -7.18 -27.36 8.37
N ASP A 257 -8.03 -27.86 7.49
CA ASP A 257 -8.05 -27.48 6.08
C ASP A 257 -8.40 -26.00 5.89
N GLY A 258 -9.43 -25.51 6.59
CA GLY A 258 -9.84 -24.11 6.54
C GLY A 258 -8.77 -23.16 7.03
N GLU A 259 -8.09 -23.50 8.14
CA GLU A 259 -6.98 -22.71 8.68
C GLU A 259 -5.81 -22.60 7.69
N MET A 260 -5.47 -23.71 7.05
CA MET A 260 -4.39 -23.77 6.07
C MET A 260 -4.72 -22.96 4.81
N LEU A 261 -5.98 -23.02 4.34
CA LEU A 261 -6.42 -22.24 3.19
C LEU A 261 -6.41 -20.75 3.50
N VAL A 262 -6.77 -20.34 4.72
CA VAL A 262 -6.71 -18.94 5.16
C VAL A 262 -5.26 -18.44 5.21
N LEU A 263 -4.32 -19.27 5.70
CA LEU A 263 -2.89 -18.94 5.67
C LEU A 263 -2.38 -18.84 4.23
N PHE A 264 -2.68 -19.83 3.40
CA PHE A 264 -2.25 -19.86 2.00
C PHE A 264 -2.80 -18.65 1.22
N ALA A 265 -4.08 -18.31 1.41
CA ALA A 265 -4.69 -17.11 0.83
C ALA A 265 -3.94 -15.82 1.18
N PHE A 266 -3.53 -15.68 2.45
CA PHE A 266 -2.70 -14.56 2.87
C PHE A 266 -1.34 -14.54 2.16
N LEU A 267 -0.65 -15.67 2.13
CA LEU A 267 0.69 -15.78 1.53
C LEU A 267 0.69 -15.40 0.04
N VAL A 268 -0.32 -15.84 -0.73
CA VAL A 268 -0.39 -15.59 -2.18
C VAL A 268 -0.93 -14.20 -2.56
N THR A 269 -1.39 -13.40 -1.60
CA THR A 269 -2.04 -12.09 -1.87
C THR A 269 -1.36 -10.90 -1.21
N HIS A 270 -0.42 -11.13 -0.30
CA HIS A 270 0.19 -10.05 0.50
C HIS A 270 1.69 -9.91 0.28
N ARG A 271 2.19 -10.30 -0.90
CA ARG A 271 3.62 -10.17 -1.28
C ARG A 271 4.58 -10.85 -0.31
N ILE A 272 4.12 -11.93 0.34
CA ILE A 272 4.95 -12.71 1.28
C ILE A 272 5.83 -13.68 0.53
N LEU A 273 5.27 -14.38 -0.48
CA LEU A 273 6.00 -15.37 -1.25
C LEU A 273 6.98 -14.71 -2.21
N PRO A 274 8.18 -15.26 -2.39
CA PRO A 274 9.12 -14.82 -3.42
C PRO A 274 8.55 -15.00 -4.84
N LEU A 275 9.06 -14.22 -5.79
CA LEU A 275 8.63 -14.22 -7.19
C LEU A 275 8.59 -15.64 -7.77
N HIS A 276 9.69 -16.39 -7.70
CA HIS A 276 9.77 -17.75 -8.26
C HIS A 276 8.76 -18.75 -7.66
N THR A 277 8.44 -18.60 -6.37
CA THR A 277 7.43 -19.43 -5.72
C THR A 277 6.04 -19.06 -6.23
N MET A 278 5.78 -17.77 -6.41
CA MET A 278 4.50 -17.30 -6.92
C MET A 278 4.29 -17.67 -8.40
N GLU A 279 5.33 -17.55 -9.23
CA GLU A 279 5.30 -18.00 -10.63
C GLU A 279 4.96 -19.49 -10.74
N TYR A 280 5.54 -20.32 -9.88
CA TYR A 280 5.20 -21.74 -9.81
C TYR A 280 3.73 -21.97 -9.43
N ILE A 281 3.20 -21.22 -8.44
CA ILE A 281 1.79 -21.33 -8.03
C ILE A 281 0.85 -20.91 -9.15
N LEU A 282 1.15 -19.80 -9.83
CA LEU A 282 0.35 -19.29 -10.95
C LEU A 282 0.38 -20.23 -12.15
N GLY A 283 1.54 -20.82 -12.46
CA GLY A 283 1.71 -21.81 -13.54
C GLY A 283 0.89 -23.08 -13.32
N PHE A 284 0.49 -23.39 -12.09
CA PHE A 284 -0.40 -24.50 -11.76
C PHE A 284 -1.88 -24.22 -12.11
N GLY A 285 -2.22 -22.96 -12.36
CA GLY A 285 -3.58 -22.50 -12.67
C GLY A 285 -4.36 -22.01 -11.45
N GLY A 286 -5.68 -21.99 -11.57
CA GLY A 286 -6.60 -21.51 -10.55
C GLY A 286 -7.11 -20.10 -10.80
N GLU A 287 -8.08 -19.64 -10.01
CA GLU A 287 -8.83 -18.42 -10.31
C GLU A 287 -7.98 -17.14 -10.27
N ILE A 288 -6.97 -17.07 -9.39
CA ILE A 288 -6.04 -15.92 -9.37
C ILE A 288 -5.23 -15.87 -10.66
N GLY A 289 -4.74 -17.02 -11.16
CA GLY A 289 -4.03 -17.12 -12.42
C GLY A 289 -4.92 -16.74 -13.61
N ASN A 290 -6.17 -17.21 -13.61
CA ASN A 290 -7.17 -16.89 -14.65
C ASN A 290 -7.44 -15.38 -14.69
N LEU A 291 -7.71 -14.76 -13.54
CA LEU A 291 -7.94 -13.32 -13.43
C LEU A 291 -6.71 -12.50 -13.84
N THR A 292 -5.53 -12.95 -13.46
CA THR A 292 -4.26 -12.29 -13.85
C THR A 292 -4.10 -12.33 -15.37
N THR A 293 -4.39 -13.47 -15.99
CA THR A 293 -4.35 -13.62 -17.46
C THR A 293 -5.37 -12.72 -18.15
N GLN A 294 -6.61 -12.65 -17.64
CA GLN A 294 -7.63 -11.76 -18.17
C GLN A 294 -7.24 -10.28 -18.07
N LEU A 295 -6.71 -9.85 -16.90
CA LEU A 295 -6.25 -8.49 -16.71
C LEU A 295 -5.10 -8.15 -17.68
N ILE A 296 -4.13 -9.02 -17.83
CA ILE A 296 -3.03 -8.89 -18.79
C ILE A 296 -3.57 -8.76 -20.24
N GLN A 297 -4.55 -9.56 -20.60
CA GLN A 297 -5.16 -9.50 -21.94
C GLN A 297 -5.85 -8.15 -22.19
N GLU A 298 -6.60 -7.63 -21.21
CA GLU A 298 -7.21 -6.31 -21.32
C GLU A 298 -6.17 -5.20 -21.43
N MET A 299 -5.08 -5.29 -20.67
CA MET A 299 -3.96 -4.33 -20.74
C MET A 299 -3.26 -4.38 -22.11
N LYS A 300 -3.06 -5.58 -22.69
CA LYS A 300 -2.51 -5.73 -24.05
C LYS A 300 -3.44 -5.14 -25.11
N MET A 301 -4.75 -5.34 -25.00
CA MET A 301 -5.73 -4.73 -25.91
C MET A 301 -5.68 -3.20 -25.88
N GLN A 302 -5.33 -2.61 -24.74
CA GLN A 302 -5.11 -1.17 -24.59
C GLN A 302 -3.67 -0.72 -24.95
N LYS A 303 -2.85 -1.64 -25.48
CA LYS A 303 -1.43 -1.40 -25.84
C LYS A 303 -0.55 -0.93 -24.67
N LEU A 304 -0.92 -1.26 -23.43
CA LEU A 304 -0.14 -0.94 -22.24
C LEU A 304 1.00 -1.92 -21.97
N LEU A 305 0.94 -3.11 -22.56
CA LEU A 305 1.94 -4.16 -22.41
C LEU A 305 2.37 -4.67 -23.79
N GLY A 306 3.67 -4.91 -23.95
CA GLY A 306 4.24 -5.60 -25.10
C GLY A 306 3.98 -7.10 -25.07
N ASP A 307 4.57 -7.83 -26.04
CA ASP A 307 4.46 -9.29 -26.12
C ASP A 307 5.13 -9.98 -24.95
N TYR A 308 6.30 -9.51 -24.56
CA TYR A 308 7.02 -9.98 -23.38
C TYR A 308 6.61 -9.18 -22.14
N ILE A 309 6.31 -9.90 -21.06
CA ILE A 309 5.95 -9.33 -19.76
C ILE A 309 6.96 -9.85 -18.73
N GLU A 310 7.59 -8.93 -18.03
CA GLU A 310 8.52 -9.27 -16.96
C GLU A 310 7.83 -10.00 -15.79
N GLY A 311 8.54 -10.94 -15.17
CA GLY A 311 8.04 -11.69 -14.02
C GLY A 311 7.54 -10.78 -12.86
N PRO A 312 8.26 -9.71 -12.48
CA PRO A 312 7.80 -8.75 -11.47
C PRO A 312 6.44 -8.10 -11.77
N VAL A 313 6.16 -7.77 -13.04
CA VAL A 313 4.87 -7.20 -13.45
C VAL A 313 3.74 -8.23 -13.28
N THR A 314 3.96 -9.45 -13.75
CA THR A 314 3.00 -10.56 -13.58
C THR A 314 2.77 -10.85 -12.09
N TYR A 315 3.82 -10.80 -11.28
CA TYR A 315 3.73 -10.97 -9.83
C TYR A 315 2.82 -9.90 -9.20
N GLU A 316 3.05 -8.62 -9.46
CA GLU A 316 2.25 -7.53 -8.90
C GLU A 316 0.78 -7.60 -9.37
N LEU A 317 0.53 -7.90 -10.64
CA LEU A 317 -0.83 -8.11 -11.15
C LEU A 317 -1.51 -9.28 -10.44
N SER A 318 -0.79 -10.36 -10.17
CA SER A 318 -1.35 -11.50 -9.43
C SER A 318 -1.72 -11.16 -7.98
N GLN A 319 -0.94 -10.30 -7.31
CA GLN A 319 -1.26 -9.82 -5.98
C GLN A 319 -2.56 -8.98 -5.99
N ILE A 320 -2.70 -8.10 -6.98
CA ILE A 320 -3.90 -7.30 -7.20
C ILE A 320 -5.11 -8.22 -7.44
N CYS A 321 -5.02 -9.16 -8.37
CA CYS A 321 -6.08 -10.11 -8.69
C CYS A 321 -6.46 -11.00 -7.49
N GLY A 322 -5.48 -11.49 -6.75
CA GLY A 322 -5.70 -12.30 -5.56
C GLY A 322 -6.44 -11.54 -4.47
N GLN A 323 -6.10 -10.26 -4.26
CA GLN A 323 -6.77 -9.44 -3.25
C GLN A 323 -8.23 -9.20 -3.59
N VAL A 324 -8.58 -8.82 -4.81
CA VAL A 324 -9.99 -8.60 -5.20
C VAL A 324 -10.80 -9.90 -5.23
N TYR A 325 -10.15 -11.02 -5.53
CA TYR A 325 -10.81 -12.33 -5.52
C TYR A 325 -11.16 -12.82 -4.13
N LEU A 326 -10.26 -12.64 -3.16
CA LEU A 326 -10.39 -13.24 -1.82
C LEU A 326 -10.98 -12.28 -0.78
N PHE A 327 -10.77 -10.97 -0.94
CA PHE A 327 -11.13 -10.01 0.09
C PHE A 327 -12.10 -8.95 -0.42
N THR A 328 -12.73 -8.28 0.52
CA THR A 328 -13.60 -7.12 0.28
C THR A 328 -13.32 -6.07 1.33
N GLY A 329 -13.52 -4.81 0.98
CA GLY A 329 -13.25 -3.70 1.88
C GLY A 329 -11.75 -3.43 2.05
N TYR A 330 -11.44 -2.25 2.52
CA TYR A 330 -10.08 -1.85 2.87
C TYR A 330 -10.10 -0.75 3.92
N LEU A 331 -9.18 -0.82 4.87
CA LEU A 331 -9.01 0.22 5.88
C LEU A 331 -8.06 1.29 5.36
N LEU A 332 -8.63 2.39 4.88
CA LEU A 332 -7.88 3.56 4.45
C LEU A 332 -7.27 4.27 5.67
N GLN A 333 -5.99 4.60 5.58
CA GLN A 333 -5.29 5.31 6.65
C GLN A 333 -5.62 6.79 6.62
N ASP A 334 -5.50 7.40 5.45
CA ASP A 334 -5.68 8.83 5.23
C ASP A 334 -6.71 9.07 4.13
N LYS A 335 -7.47 10.16 4.26
CA LYS A 335 -8.42 10.61 3.24
C LYS A 335 -7.70 10.90 1.91
N TYR A 336 -6.48 11.41 1.99
CA TYR A 336 -5.73 11.98 0.86
C TYR A 336 -4.86 10.96 0.10
N LYS A 337 -4.33 9.94 0.76
CA LYS A 337 -3.36 9.01 0.14
C LYS A 337 -3.86 8.34 -1.15
N TYR A 338 -5.17 8.11 -1.25
CA TYR A 338 -5.81 7.46 -2.39
C TYR A 338 -6.72 8.41 -3.18
N GLN A 339 -6.61 9.72 -2.95
CA GLN A 339 -7.16 10.71 -3.85
C GLN A 339 -6.26 10.76 -5.09
N LEU A 340 -6.82 10.35 -6.23
CA LEU A 340 -6.15 10.32 -7.53
C LEU A 340 -6.07 11.72 -8.16
N GLU A 341 -6.37 12.75 -7.40
CA GLU A 341 -6.39 14.14 -7.87
C GLU A 341 -4.98 14.74 -7.87
N THR A 342 -4.74 15.57 -8.80
CA THR A 342 -3.64 16.30 -9.40
C THR A 342 -2.37 16.64 -8.61
N HIS A 343 -2.21 16.30 -7.34
CA HIS A 343 -1.06 16.70 -6.51
C HIS A 343 -0.46 15.53 -5.70
N ASN A 344 -0.67 14.29 -6.11
CA ASN A 344 -0.02 13.17 -5.44
C ASN A 344 1.43 13.06 -5.93
N PRO A 345 2.45 13.31 -5.09
CA PRO A 345 3.87 13.23 -5.49
C PRO A 345 4.31 11.80 -5.88
N TYR A 346 3.45 10.80 -5.74
CA TYR A 346 3.70 9.42 -6.13
C TYR A 346 3.14 9.05 -7.53
N VAL A 347 2.48 9.97 -8.22
CA VAL A 347 2.03 9.79 -9.60
C VAL A 347 2.95 10.62 -10.49
N PHE A 348 4.02 10.01 -10.99
CA PHE A 348 5.09 10.68 -11.73
C PHE A 348 4.94 10.61 -13.26
N SER A 349 3.96 9.88 -13.80
CA SER A 349 3.89 9.71 -15.24
C SER A 349 3.28 10.91 -15.95
N SER A 350 3.83 11.23 -17.12
CA SER A 350 3.26 12.19 -18.07
C SER A 350 1.94 11.68 -18.68
N HIS A 351 1.56 10.41 -18.45
CA HIS A 351 0.39 9.76 -18.99
C HIS A 351 -0.69 9.63 -17.90
N ASP A 352 -1.90 10.06 -18.22
CA ASP A 352 -3.04 9.86 -17.32
C ASP A 352 -3.72 8.51 -17.59
N TYR A 353 -3.25 7.47 -16.89
CA TYR A 353 -3.83 6.13 -16.99
C TYR A 353 -5.17 5.94 -16.24
N ARG A 354 -5.75 7.00 -15.66
CA ARG A 354 -6.97 6.89 -14.83
C ARG A 354 -8.20 6.46 -15.63
N GLU A 355 -8.39 7.03 -16.83
CA GLU A 355 -9.49 6.66 -17.72
C GLU A 355 -9.32 5.25 -18.28
N VAL A 356 -8.06 4.89 -18.57
CA VAL A 356 -7.73 3.55 -19.04
C VAL A 356 -7.97 2.51 -17.94
N ALA A 357 -7.62 2.82 -16.69
CA ALA A 357 -7.93 1.97 -15.54
C ALA A 357 -9.44 1.73 -15.39
N ASP A 358 -10.25 2.80 -15.50
CA ASP A 358 -11.71 2.70 -15.42
C ASP A 358 -12.27 1.85 -16.57
N THR A 359 -11.72 1.98 -17.76
CA THR A 359 -12.10 1.19 -18.92
C THR A 359 -11.79 -0.31 -18.72
N ILE A 360 -10.59 -0.65 -18.25
CA ILE A 360 -10.17 -2.03 -17.99
C ILE A 360 -11.00 -2.65 -16.86
N PHE A 361 -11.11 -1.94 -15.73
CA PHE A 361 -11.78 -2.48 -14.54
C PHE A 361 -13.29 -2.62 -14.75
N SER A 362 -13.93 -1.76 -15.56
CA SER A 362 -15.35 -1.92 -15.90
C SER A 362 -15.66 -3.22 -16.67
N LYS A 363 -14.69 -3.76 -17.40
CA LYS A 363 -14.80 -5.06 -18.09
C LYS A 363 -14.60 -6.27 -17.17
N LEU A 364 -14.03 -6.04 -15.99
CA LEU A 364 -13.77 -7.06 -14.98
C LEU A 364 -14.53 -6.70 -13.69
N PRO A 365 -15.81 -7.06 -13.56
CA PRO A 365 -16.69 -6.59 -12.46
C PRO A 365 -16.16 -6.85 -11.07
N ILE A 366 -15.28 -7.83 -10.89
CA ILE A 366 -14.66 -8.14 -9.60
C ILE A 366 -13.79 -6.99 -9.07
N PHE A 367 -13.34 -6.07 -9.93
CA PHE A 367 -12.58 -4.87 -9.55
C PHE A 367 -13.47 -3.67 -9.18
N CYS A 368 -14.79 -3.81 -9.31
CA CYS A 368 -15.77 -2.74 -9.07
C CYS A 368 -16.79 -3.17 -8.00
N GLN A 369 -16.32 -3.47 -6.80
CA GLN A 369 -17.15 -3.96 -5.68
C GLN A 369 -17.87 -2.81 -4.93
N GLY A 370 -17.54 -1.55 -5.23
CA GLY A 370 -18.05 -0.37 -4.51
C GLY A 370 -17.43 -0.16 -3.14
N THR A 371 -16.24 -0.71 -2.90
CA THR A 371 -15.56 -0.67 -1.60
C THR A 371 -14.28 0.19 -1.63
N ALA A 372 -13.71 0.46 -0.47
CA ALA A 372 -12.42 1.15 -0.38
C ALA A 372 -11.26 0.29 -0.97
N LEU A 373 -11.46 -1.02 -1.13
CA LEU A 373 -10.49 -1.89 -1.79
C LEU A 373 -10.31 -1.49 -3.27
N ASP A 374 -11.38 -1.12 -3.98
CA ASP A 374 -11.31 -0.72 -5.38
C ASP A 374 -10.37 0.49 -5.56
N LYS A 375 -10.48 1.48 -4.66
CA LYS A 375 -9.60 2.67 -4.67
C LYS A 375 -8.13 2.30 -4.44
N LYS A 376 -7.88 1.42 -3.47
CA LYS A 376 -6.54 0.91 -3.18
C LYS A 376 -5.96 0.16 -4.38
N ILE A 377 -6.73 -0.72 -5.00
CA ILE A 377 -6.32 -1.52 -6.16
C ILE A 377 -6.06 -0.63 -7.37
N LYS A 378 -6.94 0.34 -7.65
CA LYS A 378 -6.72 1.29 -8.74
C LYS A 378 -5.43 2.08 -8.55
N TRP A 379 -5.15 2.51 -7.32
CA TRP A 379 -3.92 3.22 -7.00
C TRP A 379 -2.66 2.33 -7.17
N GLU A 380 -2.69 1.07 -6.71
CA GLU A 380 -1.58 0.13 -6.91
C GLU A 380 -1.35 -0.19 -8.39
N TRP A 381 -2.43 -0.33 -9.16
CA TRP A 381 -2.35 -0.55 -10.60
C TRP A 381 -1.75 0.67 -11.32
N LEU A 382 -2.12 1.89 -10.95
CA LEU A 382 -1.53 3.11 -11.51
C LEU A 382 -0.03 3.21 -11.23
N GLN A 383 0.40 2.88 -10.01
CA GLN A 383 1.84 2.81 -9.70
C GLN A 383 2.57 1.76 -10.54
N LEU A 384 1.92 0.63 -10.81
CA LEU A 384 2.49 -0.39 -11.70
C LEU A 384 2.57 0.12 -13.14
N MET A 385 1.60 0.92 -13.60
CA MET A 385 1.66 1.54 -14.93
C MET A 385 2.80 2.54 -15.04
N ASP A 386 3.04 3.36 -14.02
CA ASP A 386 4.20 4.25 -13.97
C ASP A 386 5.50 3.45 -14.04
N TYR A 387 5.61 2.37 -13.26
CA TYR A 387 6.78 1.47 -13.33
C TYR A 387 6.97 0.88 -14.73
N ILE A 388 5.90 0.40 -15.38
CA ILE A 388 5.97 -0.18 -16.74
C ILE A 388 6.39 0.90 -17.73
N ALA A 389 5.79 2.08 -17.69
CA ALA A 389 6.12 3.19 -18.58
C ALA A 389 7.58 3.61 -18.41
N GLU A 390 8.05 3.71 -17.17
CA GLU A 390 9.46 3.98 -16.87
C GLU A 390 10.42 2.88 -17.34
N ASN A 391 9.99 1.62 -17.41
CA ASN A 391 10.84 0.48 -17.76
C ASN A 391 10.62 -0.07 -19.18
N SER A 392 9.62 0.39 -19.92
CA SER A 392 9.39 0.02 -21.32
C SER A 392 9.89 1.04 -22.33
N GLY A 393 10.45 2.15 -21.87
CA GLY A 393 11.00 3.21 -22.71
C GLY A 393 12.20 2.74 -23.52
N ARG A 394 12.27 3.14 -24.81
CA ARG A 394 13.44 2.97 -25.67
C ARG A 394 14.65 3.61 -24.96
N GLN A 395 15.78 2.93 -24.89
CA GLN A 395 17.03 3.53 -24.42
C GLN A 395 17.39 4.66 -25.37
N ILE A 396 17.45 5.88 -24.81
CA ILE A 396 17.84 7.09 -25.55
C ILE A 396 19.29 7.41 -25.21
N LYS A 397 20.12 7.43 -26.21
CA LYS A 397 21.54 7.71 -26.07
C LYS A 397 21.87 9.11 -26.57
N ILE A 398 22.32 9.99 -25.67
CA ILE A 398 22.69 11.38 -26.00
C ILE A 398 24.20 11.52 -25.97
N GLY A 399 24.75 11.90 -27.09
CA GLY A 399 26.18 12.26 -27.23
C GLY A 399 26.41 13.74 -26.96
N LEU A 400 27.31 14.07 -26.04
CA LEU A 400 27.72 15.46 -25.80
C LEU A 400 29.06 15.76 -26.46
N ASP A 401 29.04 16.63 -27.47
CA ASP A 401 30.25 17.17 -28.12
C ASP A 401 30.43 18.65 -27.78
N LEU A 402 31.06 18.89 -26.65
CA LEU A 402 31.17 20.22 -26.07
C LEU A 402 32.62 20.69 -25.97
N THR A 403 32.91 21.83 -26.56
CA THR A 403 34.21 22.52 -26.39
C THR A 403 34.17 23.40 -25.15
N VAL A 404 34.25 22.75 -23.99
CA VAL A 404 34.27 23.39 -22.66
C VAL A 404 35.32 22.70 -21.78
N GLY A 405 35.83 23.41 -20.77
CA GLY A 405 36.76 22.80 -19.83
C GLY A 405 36.07 21.67 -19.02
N TYR A 406 36.88 20.75 -18.48
CA TYR A 406 36.40 19.57 -17.74
C TYR A 406 35.28 19.85 -16.72
N LEU A 407 35.43 20.91 -15.91
CA LEU A 407 34.40 21.28 -14.92
C LEU A 407 33.11 21.77 -15.60
N GLY A 408 33.22 22.51 -16.70
CA GLY A 408 32.04 22.94 -17.49
C GLY A 408 31.31 21.76 -18.09
N TYR A 409 32.04 20.82 -18.68
CA TYR A 409 31.47 19.55 -19.20
C TYR A 409 30.71 18.75 -18.12
N THR A 410 31.39 18.52 -17.01
CA THR A 410 30.77 17.76 -15.88
C THR A 410 29.51 18.45 -15.39
N ARG A 411 29.54 19.80 -15.23
CA ARG A 411 28.37 20.56 -14.77
C ARG A 411 27.21 20.49 -15.77
N MET A 412 27.46 20.65 -17.05
CA MET A 412 26.44 20.57 -18.09
C MET A 412 25.82 19.17 -18.15
N THR A 413 26.63 18.13 -18.07
CA THR A 413 26.19 16.74 -18.01
C THR A 413 25.27 16.52 -16.80
N GLU A 414 25.64 17.00 -15.61
CA GLU A 414 24.84 16.89 -14.41
C GLU A 414 23.52 17.67 -14.47
N VAL A 415 23.52 18.86 -15.07
CA VAL A 415 22.29 19.64 -15.27
C VAL A 415 21.35 18.93 -16.24
N LEU A 416 21.86 18.43 -17.37
CA LEU A 416 21.09 17.64 -18.33
C LEU A 416 20.52 16.38 -17.68
N LYS A 417 21.35 15.62 -16.96
CA LYS A 417 20.89 14.45 -16.21
C LYS A 417 19.75 14.83 -15.29
N ARG A 418 19.93 15.79 -14.39
CA ARG A 418 18.88 16.20 -13.44
C ARG A 418 17.59 16.65 -14.10
N TYR A 419 17.68 17.34 -15.22
CA TYR A 419 16.51 17.84 -15.94
C TYR A 419 15.79 16.74 -16.74
N LEU A 420 16.55 15.75 -17.25
CA LEU A 420 16.05 14.64 -18.05
C LEU A 420 15.85 13.35 -17.23
N GLU A 421 16.33 13.32 -15.97
CA GLU A 421 16.37 12.14 -15.06
C GLU A 421 15.00 11.58 -14.62
N TYR A 422 13.89 12.19 -15.07
CA TYR A 422 12.58 11.54 -14.97
C TYR A 422 12.46 10.32 -15.90
N ASN A 423 13.45 10.07 -16.78
CA ASN A 423 13.45 8.89 -17.63
C ASN A 423 14.77 8.12 -17.45
N ARG A 424 14.72 6.95 -16.80
CA ARG A 424 15.88 6.07 -16.51
C ARG A 424 16.58 5.52 -17.76
N PHE A 425 16.02 5.74 -18.94
CA PHE A 425 16.54 5.24 -20.22
C PHE A 425 17.39 6.26 -20.98
N ILE A 426 17.64 7.43 -20.41
CA ILE A 426 18.53 8.42 -21.02
C ILE A 426 19.95 8.19 -20.55
N THR A 427 20.80 7.73 -21.46
CA THR A 427 22.26 7.67 -21.24
C THR A 427 22.89 8.91 -21.86
N ILE A 428 23.61 9.69 -21.04
CA ILE A 428 24.35 10.88 -21.50
C ILE A 428 25.84 10.59 -21.37
N GLU A 429 26.57 10.63 -22.48
CA GLU A 429 28.00 10.36 -22.52
C GLU A 429 28.72 11.34 -23.44
N ALA A 430 30.07 11.37 -23.39
CA ALA A 430 30.87 12.12 -24.34
C ALA A 430 30.66 11.54 -25.74
N PHE A 431 30.51 12.42 -26.74
CA PHE A 431 30.32 12.00 -28.12
C PHE A 431 31.51 11.18 -28.61
N ASP A 432 31.23 10.00 -29.13
CA ASP A 432 32.19 9.13 -29.84
C ASP A 432 31.63 8.87 -31.24
N PRO A 433 32.38 9.28 -32.31
CA PRO A 433 31.96 9.06 -33.69
C PRO A 433 31.73 7.60 -34.07
N ALA A 434 32.23 6.64 -33.31
CA ALA A 434 32.04 5.22 -33.53
C ALA A 434 30.77 4.64 -32.88
N SER A 435 30.05 5.43 -32.07
CA SER A 435 28.83 5.04 -31.37
C SER A 435 27.59 5.58 -32.04
N ASP A 436 26.47 4.85 -31.89
CA ASP A 436 25.16 5.30 -32.32
C ASP A 436 24.50 6.16 -31.23
N TYR A 437 23.86 7.27 -31.64
CA TYR A 437 23.13 8.19 -30.76
C TYR A 437 21.73 8.49 -31.30
N ASP A 438 20.80 8.75 -30.41
CA ASP A 438 19.46 9.25 -30.76
C ASP A 438 19.44 10.78 -30.86
N LEU A 439 20.33 11.45 -30.12
CA LEU A 439 20.50 12.91 -30.15
C LEU A 439 21.97 13.29 -29.88
N ILE A 440 22.48 14.26 -30.60
CA ILE A 440 23.78 14.88 -30.29
C ILE A 440 23.52 16.30 -29.82
N VAL A 441 24.10 16.68 -28.69
CA VAL A 441 24.10 18.07 -28.19
C VAL A 441 25.51 18.62 -28.32
N THR A 442 25.65 19.70 -29.06
CA THR A 442 26.96 20.24 -29.37
C THR A 442 26.99 21.76 -29.40
N ASN A 443 28.14 22.36 -29.09
CA ASN A 443 28.45 23.75 -29.36
C ASN A 443 29.52 23.91 -30.51
N ASN A 444 29.85 22.80 -31.19
CA ASN A 444 30.79 22.76 -32.27
C ASN A 444 30.09 22.63 -33.65
N PRO A 445 30.62 23.18 -34.75
CA PRO A 445 30.12 22.86 -36.07
C PRO A 445 30.55 21.44 -36.43
N ILE A 446 29.57 20.49 -36.43
CA ILE A 446 29.81 19.10 -36.77
C ILE A 446 29.41 18.85 -38.23
N SER A 447 30.28 18.19 -38.99
CA SER A 447 29.99 17.63 -40.29
C SER A 447 29.60 16.15 -40.08
N LEU A 448 28.32 15.86 -39.80
CA LEU A 448 27.84 14.50 -39.61
C LEU A 448 27.44 13.91 -40.96
N THR A 449 27.92 12.71 -41.25
CA THR A 449 27.53 11.90 -42.41
C THR A 449 26.26 11.07 -42.10
N GLN A 450 25.79 11.04 -40.86
CA GLN A 450 24.65 10.32 -40.38
C GLN A 450 23.43 11.23 -40.17
N ARG A 451 22.22 10.69 -40.33
CA ARG A 451 20.93 11.39 -40.08
C ARG A 451 20.54 11.40 -38.61
N ILE A 452 21.46 11.71 -37.70
CA ILE A 452 21.20 11.81 -36.28
C ILE A 452 20.72 13.24 -35.98
N PRO A 453 19.63 13.43 -35.21
CA PRO A 453 19.22 14.74 -34.75
C PRO A 453 20.33 15.42 -33.95
N VAL A 454 20.58 16.71 -34.23
CA VAL A 454 21.63 17.51 -33.57
C VAL A 454 21.01 18.76 -32.97
N TYR A 455 21.24 18.97 -31.67
CA TYR A 455 20.91 20.21 -30.99
C TYR A 455 22.15 21.09 -30.82
N TYR A 456 22.10 22.31 -31.35
CA TYR A 456 23.18 23.25 -31.28
C TYR A 456 23.00 24.23 -30.14
N LEU A 457 23.87 24.17 -29.13
CA LEU A 457 23.93 25.17 -28.06
C LEU A 457 24.55 26.47 -28.60
N LYS A 458 23.92 27.60 -28.33
CA LYS A 458 24.43 28.91 -28.74
C LYS A 458 25.50 29.43 -27.78
N TYR A 459 25.34 29.15 -26.51
CA TYR A 459 26.20 29.55 -25.39
C TYR A 459 26.20 28.46 -24.30
N ASP A 460 26.23 28.87 -23.04
CA ASP A 460 25.99 27.94 -21.94
C ASP A 460 24.56 27.40 -21.95
N LEU A 461 24.38 26.17 -21.43
CA LEU A 461 23.11 25.49 -21.36
C LEU A 461 22.11 26.28 -20.50
N ASP A 462 21.01 26.73 -21.08
CA ASP A 462 19.94 27.45 -20.40
C ASP A 462 18.63 26.67 -20.32
N MET A 463 17.58 27.25 -19.70
CA MET A 463 16.28 26.60 -19.52
C MET A 463 15.53 26.39 -20.84
N ILE A 464 15.81 27.21 -21.87
CA ILE A 464 15.21 27.09 -23.20
C ILE A 464 15.84 25.90 -23.92
N ASP A 465 17.17 25.77 -23.81
CA ASP A 465 17.91 24.65 -24.38
C ASP A 465 17.42 23.33 -23.76
N LEU A 466 17.28 23.29 -22.43
CA LEU A 466 16.78 22.12 -21.73
C LEU A 466 15.35 21.72 -22.18
N ALA A 467 14.46 22.71 -22.33
CA ALA A 467 13.10 22.49 -22.82
C ALA A 467 13.07 21.96 -24.26
N ASN A 468 13.93 22.54 -25.14
CA ASN A 468 14.02 22.11 -26.53
C ASN A 468 14.63 20.71 -26.67
N ILE A 469 15.69 20.41 -25.92
CA ILE A 469 16.29 19.07 -25.89
C ILE A 469 15.25 18.04 -25.43
N ARG A 470 14.52 18.35 -24.37
CA ARG A 470 13.43 17.51 -23.90
C ARG A 470 12.35 17.30 -24.97
N HIS A 471 11.95 18.35 -25.66
CA HIS A 471 10.95 18.29 -26.72
C HIS A 471 11.41 17.42 -27.89
N MET A 472 12.68 17.52 -28.33
CA MET A 472 13.24 16.69 -29.40
C MET A 472 13.25 15.20 -29.02
N ILE A 473 13.54 14.87 -27.76
CA ILE A 473 13.56 13.50 -27.26
C ILE A 473 12.16 12.87 -27.29
N TYR A 474 11.12 13.64 -26.94
CA TYR A 474 9.75 13.12 -26.81
C TYR A 474 8.88 13.31 -28.06
N GLN A 475 9.31 14.03 -29.11
CA GLN A 475 8.57 14.14 -30.38
C GLN A 475 8.70 12.93 -31.30
N GLU A 476 9.67 12.04 -31.11
CA GLU A 476 9.82 10.83 -31.92
C GLU A 476 8.90 9.68 -31.46
N GLU A 477 8.10 9.87 -30.39
CA GLU A 477 7.16 8.86 -29.88
C GLU A 477 5.72 9.02 -30.40
N GLY A 478 5.48 9.87 -31.42
CA GLY A 478 4.17 10.16 -32.02
C GLY A 478 3.85 9.31 -33.26
#